data_40b725462e48ea1ce9c2a814b05f368a
#
_entry.id   40b725462e48ea1ce9c2a814b05f368a
#
_cell.length_a   1.000
_cell.length_b   1.000
_cell.length_c   1.000
_cell.angle_alpha   90.00
_cell.angle_beta   90.00
_cell.angle_gamma   90.00
#
_symmetry.space_group_name_H-M   'P 1'
#
loop_
_entity.id
_entity.type
_entity.pdbx_description
1 polymer ?
#
loop_
_entity_poly.entity_id
_entity_poly.type
_entity_poly.pdbx_seq_one_letter_code
_entity_poly.pdbx_strand_id
1 'polypeptide(L)'
;MRRTLMRLVLSVLAGSLLAVGYTSYRIWDQGGRDEARKADAIVVLGAAQYNGTPSPLFEARLDHAVRLYKDGIAPVFIVTGGKGRPRDTTTEAEAARDYAIAQGVPASKILVEDQSRTTLEQLTTVGQMLRDSGLRSAVIVSDRTHMLRSLRIARDQGIEAYGSPTTTSPAESNVRDQVEATVHEVGALALYFVGGSAP
;
A
#
# COMPACT_ATOMS: atom_id res chain seq x y z
N MET A 1 14.83 -43.23 -14.00
CA MET A 1 14.43 -42.50 -12.77
C MET A 1 15.28 -41.26 -12.49
N ARG A 2 16.60 -41.32 -12.31
CA ARG A 2 17.45 -40.17 -11.95
C ARG A 2 17.38 -38.99 -12.95
N ARG A 3 17.40 -39.27 -14.27
CA ARG A 3 17.29 -38.24 -15.33
C ARG A 3 15.90 -37.56 -15.38
N THR A 4 14.83 -38.31 -15.12
CA THR A 4 13.46 -37.76 -15.08
C THR A 4 13.27 -36.86 -13.86
N LEU A 5 13.76 -37.30 -12.69
CA LEU A 5 13.72 -36.48 -11.47
C LEU A 5 14.51 -35.19 -11.65
N MET A 6 15.71 -35.23 -12.24
CA MET A 6 16.53 -34.07 -12.51
C MET A 6 15.83 -33.09 -13.47
N ARG A 7 15.18 -33.59 -14.52
CA ARG A 7 14.38 -32.72 -15.45
C ARG A 7 13.22 -32.08 -14.73
N LEU A 8 12.50 -32.79 -13.87
CA LEU A 8 11.43 -32.20 -13.04
C LEU A 8 11.94 -31.09 -12.13
N VAL A 9 13.04 -31.35 -11.41
CA VAL A 9 13.65 -30.32 -10.54
C VAL A 9 14.06 -29.07 -11.34
N LEU A 10 14.73 -29.26 -12.48
CA LEU A 10 15.13 -28.15 -13.34
C LEU A 10 13.93 -27.38 -13.90
N SER A 11 12.85 -28.08 -14.26
CA SER A 11 11.62 -27.41 -14.75
C SER A 11 10.94 -26.59 -13.64
N VAL A 12 10.89 -27.12 -12.41
CA VAL A 12 10.35 -26.37 -11.25
C VAL A 12 11.19 -25.14 -10.95
N LEU A 13 12.52 -25.28 -10.94
CA LEU A 13 13.43 -24.16 -10.72
C LEU A 13 13.29 -23.09 -11.81
N ALA A 14 13.25 -23.50 -13.07
CA ALA A 14 13.05 -22.57 -14.18
C ALA A 14 11.68 -21.85 -14.08
N GLY A 15 10.62 -22.59 -13.77
CA GLY A 15 9.28 -22.01 -13.55
C GLY A 15 9.25 -21.02 -12.40
N SER A 16 9.91 -21.34 -11.28
CA SER A 16 10.01 -20.43 -10.11
C SER A 16 10.79 -19.16 -10.46
N LEU A 17 11.90 -19.26 -11.18
CA LEU A 17 12.68 -18.11 -11.62
C LEU A 17 11.88 -17.19 -12.55
N LEU A 18 11.14 -17.78 -13.50
CA LEU A 18 10.26 -17.03 -14.39
C LEU A 18 9.13 -16.33 -13.61
N ALA A 19 8.51 -17.01 -12.64
CA ALA A 19 7.47 -16.43 -11.80
C ALA A 19 8.00 -15.25 -10.97
N VAL A 20 9.17 -15.38 -10.35
CA VAL A 20 9.82 -14.29 -9.60
C VAL A 20 10.15 -13.11 -10.53
N GLY A 21 10.77 -13.38 -11.68
CA GLY A 21 11.11 -12.34 -12.66
C GLY A 21 9.87 -11.60 -13.18
N TYR A 22 8.81 -12.34 -13.53
CA TYR A 22 7.54 -11.76 -13.97
C TYR A 22 6.88 -10.92 -12.86
N THR A 23 6.83 -11.43 -11.62
CA THR A 23 6.25 -10.70 -10.49
C THR A 23 7.03 -9.42 -10.20
N SER A 24 8.37 -9.48 -10.20
CA SER A 24 9.22 -8.30 -10.04
C SER A 24 8.97 -7.27 -11.14
N TYR A 25 8.88 -7.70 -12.39
CA TYR A 25 8.51 -6.81 -13.49
C TYR A 25 7.15 -6.15 -13.26
N ARG A 26 6.13 -6.91 -12.84
CA ARG A 26 4.78 -6.37 -12.57
C ARG A 26 4.75 -5.38 -11.40
N ILE A 27 5.59 -5.59 -10.36
CA ILE A 27 5.73 -4.66 -9.23
C ILE A 27 6.23 -3.30 -9.76
N TRP A 28 7.28 -3.30 -10.57
CA TRP A 28 7.86 -2.07 -11.11
C TRP A 28 6.99 -1.41 -12.17
N ASP A 29 6.35 -2.20 -13.03
CA ASP A 29 5.41 -1.70 -14.05
C ASP A 29 4.22 -0.99 -13.38
N GLN A 30 3.58 -1.62 -12.37
CA GLN A 30 2.46 -1.00 -11.64
C GLN A 30 2.92 0.19 -10.80
N GLY A 31 4.07 0.07 -10.13
CA GLY A 31 4.64 1.16 -9.33
C GLY A 31 5.10 2.36 -10.16
N GLY A 32 5.31 2.20 -11.45
CA GLY A 32 5.62 3.29 -12.37
C GLY A 32 4.40 4.02 -12.94
N ARG A 33 3.18 3.55 -12.64
CA ARG A 33 1.94 4.11 -13.19
C ARG A 33 1.25 5.00 -12.16
N ASP A 34 1.05 6.25 -12.48
CA ASP A 34 0.13 7.12 -11.76
C ASP A 34 -1.24 7.06 -12.44
N GLU A 35 -2.21 6.45 -11.74
CA GLU A 35 -3.58 6.27 -12.21
C GLU A 35 -4.54 7.28 -11.56
N ALA A 36 -4.01 8.31 -10.87
CA ALA A 36 -4.82 9.30 -10.15
C ALA A 36 -5.89 9.91 -11.05
N ARG A 37 -7.12 9.89 -10.59
CA ARG A 37 -8.32 10.42 -11.26
C ARG A 37 -9.38 10.75 -10.23
N LYS A 38 -10.43 11.45 -10.64
CA LYS A 38 -11.57 11.72 -9.75
C LYS A 38 -12.10 10.40 -9.18
N ALA A 39 -12.20 10.34 -7.85
CA ALA A 39 -12.66 9.22 -7.07
C ALA A 39 -13.46 9.70 -5.85
N ASP A 40 -14.05 8.77 -5.10
CA ASP A 40 -14.80 9.12 -3.89
C ASP A 40 -13.87 9.40 -2.70
N ALA A 41 -12.74 8.69 -2.63
CA ALA A 41 -11.78 8.83 -1.53
C ALA A 41 -10.32 8.80 -2.00
N ILE A 42 -9.43 9.41 -1.23
CA ILE A 42 -7.98 9.15 -1.23
C ILE A 42 -7.70 8.30 0.00
N VAL A 43 -7.00 7.18 -0.17
CA VAL A 43 -6.61 6.27 0.91
C VAL A 43 -5.10 6.26 1.04
N VAL A 44 -4.59 6.67 2.20
CA VAL A 44 -3.15 6.62 2.51
C VAL A 44 -2.88 5.38 3.35
N LEU A 45 -2.09 4.46 2.79
CA LEU A 45 -1.69 3.27 3.54
C LEU A 45 -0.64 3.63 4.59
N GLY A 46 -0.85 3.09 5.79
CA GLY A 46 0.02 3.28 6.94
C GLY A 46 1.48 2.89 6.68
N ALA A 47 2.35 3.52 7.42
CA ALA A 47 3.77 3.20 7.50
C ALA A 47 4.30 3.70 8.86
N ALA A 48 5.56 3.39 9.16
CA ALA A 48 6.13 3.67 10.47
C ALA A 48 5.99 5.15 10.89
N GLN A 49 5.70 5.34 12.18
CA GLN A 49 5.71 6.64 12.85
C GLN A 49 6.58 6.56 14.13
N TYR A 50 6.99 7.69 14.63
CA TYR A 50 7.81 7.83 15.84
C TYR A 50 7.17 8.86 16.77
N ASN A 51 6.46 8.38 17.80
CA ASN A 51 5.79 9.23 18.81
C ASN A 51 4.88 10.32 18.21
N GLY A 52 4.06 9.94 17.20
CA GLY A 52 3.15 10.85 16.52
C GLY A 52 3.75 11.58 15.30
N THR A 53 5.04 11.42 15.04
CA THR A 53 5.70 11.99 13.86
C THR A 53 5.81 10.91 12.78
N PRO A 54 5.26 11.12 11.59
CA PRO A 54 5.46 10.19 10.47
C PRO A 54 6.94 9.98 10.16
N SER A 55 7.34 8.75 9.82
CA SER A 55 8.67 8.50 9.27
C SER A 55 8.85 9.23 7.92
N PRO A 56 10.07 9.49 7.45
CA PRO A 56 10.28 10.15 6.14
C PRO A 56 9.59 9.44 4.97
N LEU A 57 9.48 8.12 5.03
CA LEU A 57 8.72 7.33 4.05
C LEU A 57 7.22 7.61 4.16
N PHE A 58 6.67 7.64 5.36
CA PHE A 58 5.26 7.92 5.57
C PHE A 58 4.91 9.37 5.23
N GLU A 59 5.77 10.31 5.59
CA GLU A 59 5.63 11.72 5.22
C GLU A 59 5.54 11.91 3.71
N ALA A 60 6.39 11.23 2.93
CA ALA A 60 6.33 11.27 1.47
C ALA A 60 4.98 10.80 0.89
N ARG A 61 4.37 9.76 1.48
CA ARG A 61 3.01 9.32 1.12
C ARG A 61 1.96 10.39 1.47
N LEU A 62 2.04 10.93 2.68
CA LEU A 62 1.10 11.96 3.16
C LEU A 62 1.17 13.22 2.33
N ASP A 63 2.37 13.71 2.01
CA ASP A 63 2.57 14.86 1.13
C ASP A 63 1.95 14.66 -0.24
N HIS A 64 2.14 13.47 -0.82
CA HIS A 64 1.54 13.13 -2.10
C HIS A 64 0.02 13.12 -2.02
N ALA A 65 -0.55 12.46 -1.02
CA ALA A 65 -1.99 12.39 -0.81
C ALA A 65 -2.63 13.78 -0.55
N VAL A 66 -1.97 14.62 0.24
CA VAL A 66 -2.41 16.01 0.50
C VAL A 66 -2.43 16.82 -0.80
N ARG A 67 -1.43 16.66 -1.68
CA ARG A 67 -1.46 17.31 -3.01
C ARG A 67 -2.68 16.85 -3.82
N LEU A 68 -2.91 15.54 -3.91
CA LEU A 68 -4.09 14.99 -4.61
C LEU A 68 -5.41 15.54 -4.04
N TYR A 69 -5.49 15.69 -2.72
CA TYR A 69 -6.67 16.28 -2.08
C TYR A 69 -6.85 17.76 -2.46
N LYS A 70 -5.78 18.55 -2.41
CA LYS A 70 -5.80 19.96 -2.80
C LYS A 70 -6.14 20.15 -4.28
N ASP A 71 -5.72 19.21 -5.14
CA ASP A 71 -6.08 19.17 -6.56
C ASP A 71 -7.53 18.69 -6.78
N GLY A 72 -8.24 18.41 -5.68
CA GLY A 72 -9.65 18.02 -5.69
C GLY A 72 -9.90 16.64 -6.30
N ILE A 73 -8.94 15.72 -6.23
CA ILE A 73 -9.07 14.36 -6.76
C ILE A 73 -10.21 13.60 -6.06
N ALA A 74 -10.36 13.76 -4.74
CA ALA A 74 -11.48 13.18 -4.00
C ALA A 74 -11.88 14.07 -2.81
N PRO A 75 -13.17 14.04 -2.39
CA PRO A 75 -13.68 14.83 -1.27
C PRO A 75 -13.42 14.20 0.10
N VAL A 76 -13.08 12.91 0.17
CA VAL A 76 -12.81 12.16 1.41
C VAL A 76 -11.35 11.74 1.47
N PHE A 77 -10.75 11.88 2.65
CA PHE A 77 -9.37 11.51 2.94
C PHE A 77 -9.37 10.40 3.98
N ILE A 78 -8.84 9.23 3.68
CA ILE A 78 -8.81 8.07 4.58
C ILE A 78 -7.35 7.79 4.93
N VAL A 79 -7.04 7.72 6.21
CA VAL A 79 -5.73 7.34 6.74
C VAL A 79 -5.85 6.02 7.47
N THR A 80 -4.86 5.13 7.27
CA THR A 80 -4.90 3.78 7.81
C THR A 80 -3.64 3.44 8.59
N GLY A 81 -3.76 2.51 9.52
CA GLY A 81 -2.67 1.89 10.24
C GLY A 81 -2.78 2.01 11.76
N GLY A 82 -2.69 0.88 12.43
CA GLY A 82 -2.72 0.76 13.88
C GLY A 82 -1.38 1.12 14.53
N LYS A 83 -1.14 0.55 15.72
CA LYS A 83 0.14 0.69 16.42
C LYS A 83 1.20 -0.21 15.79
N GLY A 84 2.28 0.37 15.31
CA GLY A 84 3.42 -0.36 14.76
C GLY A 84 4.13 -1.21 15.82
N ARG A 85 4.14 -0.73 17.09
CA ARG A 85 4.72 -1.44 18.24
C ARG A 85 3.74 -1.40 19.41
N PRO A 86 3.75 -2.43 20.30
CA PRO A 86 2.85 -2.46 21.47
C PRO A 86 3.01 -1.26 22.42
N ARG A 87 4.19 -0.61 22.42
CA ARG A 87 4.52 0.53 23.30
C ARG A 87 4.21 1.89 22.65
N ASP A 88 3.81 1.91 21.39
CA ASP A 88 3.47 3.17 20.75
C ASP A 88 2.24 3.78 21.41
N THR A 89 2.31 5.05 21.72
CA THR A 89 1.21 5.82 22.32
C THR A 89 0.20 6.27 21.25
N THR A 90 0.65 6.38 20.01
CA THR A 90 -0.09 6.89 18.85
C THR A 90 -0.10 5.84 17.74
N THR A 91 -1.20 5.72 17.01
CA THR A 91 -1.30 4.88 15.82
C THR A 91 -0.71 5.58 14.59
N GLU A 92 -0.44 4.82 13.54
CA GLU A 92 0.00 5.39 12.25
C GLU A 92 -1.09 6.30 11.67
N ALA A 93 -2.36 5.87 11.76
CA ALA A 93 -3.50 6.64 11.28
C ALA A 93 -3.72 7.95 12.06
N GLU A 94 -3.54 7.95 13.39
CA GLU A 94 -3.60 9.18 14.19
C GLU A 94 -2.48 10.16 13.80
N ALA A 95 -1.24 9.69 13.65
CA ALA A 95 -0.13 10.52 13.20
C ALA A 95 -0.37 11.09 11.80
N ALA A 96 -0.92 10.29 10.90
CA ALA A 96 -1.27 10.70 9.55
C ALA A 96 -2.40 11.76 9.52
N ARG A 97 -3.42 11.56 10.35
CA ARG A 97 -4.52 12.52 10.50
C ARG A 97 -4.01 13.89 10.96
N ASP A 98 -3.21 13.89 12.03
CA ASP A 98 -2.69 15.14 12.60
C ASP A 98 -1.78 15.86 11.60
N TYR A 99 -0.95 15.11 10.87
CA TYR A 99 -0.16 15.64 9.77
C TYR A 99 -1.04 16.25 8.66
N ALA A 100 -2.05 15.52 8.18
CA ALA A 100 -2.93 16.01 7.12
C ALA A 100 -3.70 17.29 7.54
N ILE A 101 -4.16 17.37 8.78
CA ILE A 101 -4.79 18.57 9.35
C ILE A 101 -3.81 19.74 9.34
N ALA A 102 -2.58 19.55 9.80
CA ALA A 102 -1.53 20.57 9.78
C ALA A 102 -1.22 21.06 8.35
N GLN A 103 -1.37 20.19 7.35
CA GLN A 103 -1.22 20.53 5.93
C GLN A 103 -2.49 21.11 5.28
N GLY A 104 -3.57 21.34 6.05
CA GLY A 104 -4.78 22.03 5.59
C GLY A 104 -5.91 21.14 5.10
N VAL A 105 -5.85 19.83 5.32
CA VAL A 105 -7.01 18.96 5.09
C VAL A 105 -8.00 19.14 6.25
N PRO A 106 -9.28 19.51 6.00
CA PRO A 106 -10.25 19.69 7.07
C PRO A 106 -10.49 18.39 7.86
N ALA A 107 -10.46 18.45 9.18
CA ALA A 107 -10.66 17.27 10.04
C ALA A 107 -11.98 16.53 9.73
N SER A 108 -13.03 17.24 9.33
CA SER A 108 -14.33 16.67 8.95
C SER A 108 -14.30 15.86 7.64
N LYS A 109 -13.21 15.92 6.89
CA LYS A 109 -13.01 15.17 5.63
C LYS A 109 -12.09 13.95 5.81
N ILE A 110 -11.54 13.76 7.01
CA ILE A 110 -10.61 12.69 7.32
C ILE A 110 -11.34 11.57 8.05
N LEU A 111 -11.30 10.38 7.48
CA LEU A 111 -11.70 9.14 8.13
C LEU A 111 -10.45 8.39 8.60
N VAL A 112 -10.52 7.78 9.77
CA VAL A 112 -9.39 7.14 10.44
C VAL A 112 -9.67 5.65 10.61
N GLU A 113 -8.76 4.82 10.14
CA GLU A 113 -8.71 3.38 10.39
C GLU A 113 -7.43 3.11 11.22
N ASP A 114 -7.54 2.87 12.52
CA ASP A 114 -6.45 2.84 13.48
C ASP A 114 -6.24 1.49 14.20
N GLN A 115 -6.91 0.44 13.73
CA GLN A 115 -6.87 -0.87 14.39
C GLN A 115 -6.00 -1.90 13.66
N SER A 116 -5.89 -1.77 12.35
CA SER A 116 -5.25 -2.75 11.47
C SER A 116 -3.73 -2.72 11.57
N ARG A 117 -3.12 -3.91 11.46
CA ARG A 117 -1.67 -4.10 11.50
C ARG A 117 -1.09 -4.58 10.17
N THR A 118 -1.92 -5.07 9.28
CA THR A 118 -1.52 -5.58 7.99
C THR A 118 -2.24 -4.85 6.86
N THR A 119 -1.65 -4.84 5.67
CA THR A 119 -2.27 -4.23 4.49
C THR A 119 -3.63 -4.86 4.16
N LEU A 120 -3.78 -6.16 4.38
CA LEU A 120 -5.04 -6.86 4.17
C LEU A 120 -6.12 -6.34 5.12
N GLU A 121 -5.83 -6.24 6.40
CA GLU A 121 -6.75 -5.70 7.40
C GLU A 121 -7.12 -4.25 7.07
N GLN A 122 -6.13 -3.38 6.80
CA GLN A 122 -6.37 -1.98 6.44
C GLN A 122 -7.36 -1.87 5.28
N LEU A 123 -7.09 -2.55 4.16
CA LEU A 123 -7.92 -2.45 2.97
C LEU A 123 -9.27 -3.17 3.12
N THR A 124 -9.36 -4.20 3.96
CA THR A 124 -10.65 -4.83 4.32
C THR A 124 -11.52 -3.83 5.08
N THR A 125 -10.97 -3.17 6.09
CA THR A 125 -11.70 -2.15 6.87
C THR A 125 -12.06 -0.95 5.99
N VAL A 126 -11.13 -0.45 5.17
CA VAL A 126 -11.42 0.63 4.20
C VAL A 126 -12.54 0.25 3.24
N GLY A 127 -12.54 -0.98 2.72
CA GLY A 127 -13.63 -1.46 1.85
C GLY A 127 -14.98 -1.43 2.56
N GLN A 128 -15.03 -1.78 3.84
CA GLN A 128 -16.25 -1.67 4.65
C GLN A 128 -16.65 -0.20 4.88
N MET A 129 -15.70 0.66 5.27
CA MET A 129 -15.95 2.10 5.49
C MET A 129 -16.53 2.78 4.23
N LEU A 130 -16.00 2.44 3.05
CA LEU A 130 -16.51 2.97 1.79
C LEU A 130 -17.95 2.49 1.53
N ARG A 131 -18.23 1.21 1.68
CA ARG A 131 -19.60 0.67 1.51
C ARG A 131 -20.60 1.32 2.44
N ASP A 132 -20.27 1.44 3.73
CA ASP A 132 -21.13 2.02 4.75
C ASP A 132 -21.41 3.50 4.48
N SER A 133 -20.48 4.18 3.80
CA SER A 133 -20.61 5.57 3.39
C SER A 133 -21.23 5.75 1.98
N GLY A 134 -21.62 4.66 1.31
CA GLY A 134 -22.14 4.71 -0.06
C GLY A 134 -21.08 5.07 -1.13
N LEU A 135 -19.79 4.95 -0.80
CA LEU A 135 -18.66 5.22 -1.67
C LEU A 135 -18.16 3.92 -2.32
N ARG A 136 -17.48 4.02 -3.46
CA ARG A 136 -17.02 2.83 -4.23
C ARG A 136 -15.61 2.93 -4.74
N SER A 137 -15.15 4.13 -5.09
CA SER A 137 -13.87 4.34 -5.75
C SER A 137 -12.87 5.01 -4.82
N ALA A 138 -11.60 4.62 -4.94
CA ALA A 138 -10.52 5.21 -4.16
C ALA A 138 -9.21 5.31 -4.95
N VAL A 139 -8.49 6.40 -4.73
CA VAL A 139 -7.08 6.52 -5.11
C VAL A 139 -6.25 6.03 -3.92
N ILE A 140 -5.50 4.96 -4.14
CA ILE A 140 -4.60 4.36 -3.14
C ILE A 140 -3.23 5.01 -3.25
N VAL A 141 -2.75 5.59 -2.16
CA VAL A 141 -1.43 6.21 -2.05
C VAL A 141 -0.51 5.32 -1.23
N SER A 142 0.61 4.93 -1.82
CA SER A 142 1.66 4.12 -1.19
C SER A 142 2.99 4.28 -1.94
N ASP A 143 4.03 3.51 -1.56
CA ASP A 143 5.28 3.45 -2.32
C ASP A 143 5.13 2.62 -3.60
N ARG A 144 6.01 2.85 -4.57
CA ARG A 144 5.99 2.18 -5.88
C ARG A 144 6.00 0.66 -5.77
N THR A 145 6.92 0.12 -4.99
CA THR A 145 7.05 -1.34 -4.83
C THR A 145 5.82 -1.97 -4.17
N HIS A 146 5.18 -1.26 -3.25
CA HIS A 146 3.99 -1.72 -2.52
C HIS A 146 2.68 -1.62 -3.32
N MET A 147 2.66 -0.87 -4.42
CA MET A 147 1.44 -0.51 -5.15
C MET A 147 0.71 -1.72 -5.74
N LEU A 148 1.43 -2.69 -6.34
CA LEU A 148 0.80 -3.87 -6.96
C LEU A 148 0.00 -4.68 -5.95
N ARG A 149 0.56 -4.95 -4.76
CA ARG A 149 -0.11 -5.71 -3.69
C ARG A 149 -1.29 -4.94 -3.13
N SER A 150 -1.12 -3.66 -2.87
CA SER A 150 -2.16 -2.79 -2.35
C SER A 150 -3.37 -2.73 -3.27
N LEU A 151 -3.17 -2.52 -4.56
CA LEU A 151 -4.26 -2.49 -5.55
C LEU A 151 -4.93 -3.85 -5.71
N ARG A 152 -4.16 -4.94 -5.67
CA ARG A 152 -4.73 -6.28 -5.72
C ARG A 152 -5.67 -6.52 -4.55
N ILE A 153 -5.22 -6.27 -3.33
CA ILE A 153 -6.03 -6.43 -2.12
C ILE A 153 -7.24 -5.50 -2.16
N ALA A 154 -7.07 -4.22 -2.49
CA ALA A 154 -8.18 -3.27 -2.57
C ALA A 154 -9.29 -3.73 -3.52
N ARG A 155 -8.93 -4.22 -4.70
CA ARG A 155 -9.89 -4.74 -5.69
C ARG A 155 -10.58 -6.02 -5.21
N ASP A 156 -9.86 -6.91 -4.53
CA ASP A 156 -10.44 -8.12 -3.92
C ASP A 156 -11.42 -7.79 -2.78
N GLN A 157 -11.26 -6.62 -2.13
CA GLN A 157 -12.23 -6.09 -1.15
C GLN A 157 -13.39 -5.31 -1.79
N GLY A 158 -13.48 -5.29 -3.12
CA GLY A 158 -14.55 -4.63 -3.86
C GLY A 158 -14.39 -3.12 -4.03
N ILE A 159 -13.18 -2.59 -3.79
CA ILE A 159 -12.87 -1.18 -4.02
C ILE A 159 -12.53 -0.98 -5.51
N GLU A 160 -13.14 -0.01 -6.17
CA GLU A 160 -12.69 0.47 -7.47
C GLU A 160 -11.41 1.30 -7.27
N ALA A 161 -10.27 0.60 -7.26
CA ALA A 161 -9.00 1.14 -6.81
C ALA A 161 -8.09 1.59 -7.96
N TYR A 162 -7.57 2.81 -7.84
CA TYR A 162 -6.59 3.44 -8.73
C TYR A 162 -5.32 3.72 -7.94
N GLY A 163 -4.15 3.40 -8.51
CA GLY A 163 -2.86 3.61 -7.83
C GLY A 163 -2.29 4.98 -8.10
N SER A 164 -1.80 5.64 -7.06
CA SER A 164 -0.98 6.85 -7.18
C SER A 164 0.23 6.72 -6.26
N PRO A 165 1.35 6.18 -6.78
CA PRO A 165 2.55 5.97 -5.99
C PRO A 165 3.26 7.28 -5.70
N THR A 166 3.79 7.43 -4.46
CA THR A 166 4.71 8.53 -4.19
C THR A 166 6.04 8.32 -4.92
N THR A 167 6.60 9.39 -5.45
CA THR A 167 7.89 9.39 -6.16
C THR A 167 9.03 9.98 -5.32
N THR A 168 8.74 10.43 -4.11
CA THR A 168 9.69 11.11 -3.22
C THR A 168 10.07 10.24 -2.01
N SER A 169 9.70 8.96 -2.01
CA SER A 169 9.99 8.05 -0.92
C SER A 169 11.49 7.77 -0.79
N PRO A 170 12.07 7.89 0.44
CA PRO A 170 13.45 7.50 0.69
C PRO A 170 13.74 6.03 0.41
N ALA A 171 12.73 5.15 0.48
CA ALA A 171 12.87 3.72 0.15
C ALA A 171 13.32 3.45 -1.29
N GLU A 172 13.25 4.46 -2.15
CA GLU A 172 13.65 4.38 -3.56
C GLU A 172 14.96 5.10 -3.85
N SER A 173 15.66 5.60 -2.83
CA SER A 173 16.86 6.42 -2.97
C SER A 173 18.07 5.66 -3.49
N ASN A 174 18.12 4.34 -3.30
CA ASN A 174 19.23 3.51 -3.79
C ASN A 174 18.75 2.12 -4.27
N VAL A 175 19.58 1.50 -5.13
CA VAL A 175 19.27 0.21 -5.76
C VAL A 175 19.12 -0.92 -4.75
N ARG A 176 19.86 -0.89 -3.65
CA ARG A 176 19.81 -1.93 -2.63
C ARG A 176 18.44 -1.96 -1.95
N ASP A 177 17.95 -0.81 -1.51
CA ASP A 177 16.63 -0.68 -0.85
C ASP A 177 15.51 -1.07 -1.82
N GLN A 178 15.65 -0.68 -3.10
CA GLN A 178 14.71 -1.08 -4.15
C GLN A 178 14.65 -2.61 -4.31
N VAL A 179 15.80 -3.29 -4.33
CA VAL A 179 15.88 -4.75 -4.46
C VAL A 179 15.29 -5.43 -3.23
N GLU A 180 15.66 -4.98 -2.02
CA GLU A 180 15.14 -5.53 -0.76
C GLU A 180 13.60 -5.38 -0.69
N ALA A 181 13.06 -4.20 -1.02
CA ALA A 181 11.62 -3.96 -1.09
C ALA A 181 10.93 -4.86 -2.13
N THR A 182 11.54 -5.02 -3.31
CA THR A 182 10.98 -5.88 -4.37
C THR A 182 10.92 -7.34 -3.93
N VAL A 183 11.98 -7.86 -3.32
CA VAL A 183 12.02 -9.24 -2.81
C VAL A 183 10.96 -9.44 -1.73
N HIS A 184 10.83 -8.48 -0.81
CA HIS A 184 9.79 -8.51 0.21
C HIS A 184 8.39 -8.57 -0.41
N GLU A 185 8.09 -7.73 -1.40
CA GLU A 185 6.78 -7.68 -2.05
C GLU A 185 6.48 -8.95 -2.88
N VAL A 186 7.49 -9.55 -3.53
CA VAL A 186 7.33 -10.86 -4.21
C VAL A 186 6.92 -11.92 -3.19
N GLY A 187 7.58 -11.97 -2.03
CA GLY A 187 7.23 -12.90 -0.95
C GLY A 187 5.83 -12.64 -0.38
N ALA A 188 5.49 -11.39 -0.12
CA ALA A 188 4.19 -10.99 0.41
C ALA A 188 3.04 -11.30 -0.56
N LEU A 189 3.23 -11.07 -1.86
CA LEU A 189 2.27 -11.46 -2.89
C LEU A 189 2.09 -12.99 -2.97
N ALA A 190 3.19 -13.75 -2.89
CA ALA A 190 3.11 -15.21 -2.88
C ALA A 190 2.32 -15.73 -1.66
N LEU A 191 2.56 -15.17 -0.47
CA LEU A 191 1.80 -15.50 0.74
C LEU A 191 0.33 -15.13 0.61
N TYR A 192 0.03 -13.97 0.03
CA TYR A 192 -1.35 -13.55 -0.21
C TYR A 192 -2.11 -14.51 -1.11
N PHE A 193 -1.49 -14.96 -2.22
CA PHE A 193 -2.15 -15.87 -3.15
C PHE A 193 -2.30 -17.32 -2.63
N VAL A 194 -1.37 -17.77 -1.79
CA VAL A 194 -1.39 -19.14 -1.26
C VAL A 194 -2.17 -19.25 0.05
N GLY A 195 -2.03 -18.27 0.93
CA GLY A 195 -2.56 -18.32 2.29
C GLY A 195 -3.73 -17.36 2.57
N GLY A 196 -4.09 -16.49 1.64
CA GLY A 196 -5.07 -15.42 1.88
C GLY A 196 -4.63 -14.42 2.97
N SER A 197 -3.35 -14.44 3.34
CA SER A 197 -2.76 -13.53 4.33
C SER A 197 -1.74 -12.62 3.66
N ALA A 198 -1.80 -11.33 3.95
CA ALA A 198 -0.79 -10.37 3.53
C ALA A 198 -0.21 -9.70 4.78
N PRO A 199 1.08 -9.88 5.07
CA PRO A 199 1.76 -9.20 6.16
C PRO A 199 1.81 -7.70 5.97
#